data_e61afc21c26fad0db85de8d123f7b2b6
#
_entry.id   e61afc21c26fad0db85de8d123f7b2b6
#
_cell.length_a   1.000
_cell.length_b   1.000
_cell.length_c   1.000
_cell.angle_alpha   90.00
_cell.angle_beta   90.00
_cell.angle_gamma   90.00
#
_symmetry.space_group_name_H-M   'P 1'
#
loop_
_entity.id
_entity.type
_entity.pdbx_description
1 polymer ?
#
loop_
_entity_poly.entity_id
_entity_poly.type
_entity_poly.pdbx_seq_one_letter_code
_entity_poly.pdbx_strand_id
1 'polypeptide(L)'
;METVRSENTKAKIKASMAETHARRKSQICRVFELKVSIRHNPKSVFDKLSNCFREAKWIINDMLSLSKDNSDNSIFDYKYTDHKNVVHFDKDKNPVTSTITLPSVLHRATVAQKKTDIVNLSKAKAKGIKVGALKFKSEVNCIPIITGFTKILDASHITIPGFRKLKVNGLHQIEFEEYEIADAKLVRKASGYYVKLTIMLPKTPRTPTYRSGGLDFGIKNTITTSDNKTYDCKVQETEYLKYLSKMLNRHKTEKDSKRRWNCRKQLAREHEHVANIRKDIRNKIYHDLVSSYDVIYMQDEQIKNWHQTWFGKQVQHSCMGALKQKIKMLVKSDRAFVLSKWLPTTKMCPVCGTVNAIGLDERTYQCDCGYSKPRDWHSACNVLLFGTTKRAECVEHASAEVASSMPSGSTGFAQAAPLKRNLEAHRL
;
A
#
# COMPACT_ATOMS: atom_id res chain seq x y z
N MET A 1 -36.95 20.42 -18.68
CA MET A 1 -35.65 20.58 -19.39
C MET A 1 -34.44 20.33 -18.49
N GLU A 2 -34.43 20.66 -17.20
CA GLU A 2 -33.29 20.41 -16.27
C GLU A 2 -33.06 18.93 -15.99
N THR A 3 -34.07 18.10 -15.86
CA THR A 3 -33.95 16.65 -15.63
C THR A 3 -33.30 15.94 -16.79
N VAL A 4 -33.63 16.25 -18.03
CA VAL A 4 -33.07 15.63 -19.25
C VAL A 4 -31.60 16.02 -19.44
N ARG A 5 -31.21 17.27 -19.15
CA ARG A 5 -29.80 17.70 -19.14
C ARG A 5 -28.96 16.98 -18.09
N SER A 6 -29.53 16.72 -16.92
CA SER A 6 -28.89 15.97 -15.84
C SER A 6 -28.65 14.50 -16.21
N GLU A 7 -29.62 13.84 -16.84
CA GLU A 7 -29.51 12.44 -17.27
C GLU A 7 -28.49 12.26 -18.41
N ASN A 8 -28.51 13.16 -19.39
CA ASN A 8 -27.52 13.14 -20.50
C ASN A 8 -26.10 13.38 -20.00
N THR A 9 -25.92 14.22 -18.97
CA THR A 9 -24.62 14.45 -18.34
C THR A 9 -24.17 13.21 -17.56
N LYS A 10 -25.05 12.56 -16.81
CA LYS A 10 -24.77 11.31 -16.08
C LYS A 10 -24.40 10.18 -17.05
N ALA A 11 -25.09 10.05 -18.18
CA ALA A 11 -24.82 9.06 -19.20
C ALA A 11 -23.42 9.27 -19.82
N LYS A 12 -23.07 10.52 -20.18
CA LYS A 12 -21.74 10.87 -20.68
C LYS A 12 -20.62 10.55 -19.69
N ILE A 13 -20.83 10.89 -18.40
CA ILE A 13 -19.86 10.56 -17.34
C ILE A 13 -19.69 9.04 -17.22
N LYS A 14 -20.79 8.27 -17.22
CA LYS A 14 -20.76 6.82 -17.14
C LYS A 14 -20.01 6.19 -18.33
N ALA A 15 -20.26 6.69 -19.54
CA ALA A 15 -19.55 6.23 -20.76
C ALA A 15 -18.05 6.53 -20.69
N SER A 16 -17.65 7.75 -20.31
CA SER A 16 -16.25 8.15 -20.15
C SER A 16 -15.53 7.33 -19.06
N MET A 17 -16.24 7.00 -17.96
CA MET A 17 -15.69 6.12 -16.92
C MET A 17 -15.50 4.69 -17.43
N ALA A 18 -16.45 4.15 -18.20
CA ALA A 18 -16.35 2.82 -18.80
C ALA A 18 -15.17 2.72 -19.77
N GLU A 19 -14.99 3.72 -20.64
CA GLU A 19 -13.86 3.82 -21.56
C GLU A 19 -12.52 3.88 -20.80
N THR A 20 -12.44 4.72 -19.76
CA THR A 20 -11.25 4.79 -18.90
C THR A 20 -10.97 3.45 -18.21
N HIS A 21 -11.98 2.74 -17.74
CA HIS A 21 -11.85 1.41 -17.15
C HIS A 21 -11.34 0.39 -18.17
N ALA A 22 -11.86 0.41 -19.40
CA ALA A 22 -11.42 -0.48 -20.47
C ALA A 22 -9.93 -0.25 -20.80
N ARG A 23 -9.54 1.01 -21.03
CA ARG A 23 -8.14 1.40 -21.29
C ARG A 23 -7.20 0.98 -20.16
N ARG A 24 -7.60 1.14 -18.91
CA ARG A 24 -6.76 0.80 -17.74
C ARG A 24 -6.54 -0.70 -17.52
N LYS A 25 -7.32 -1.56 -18.15
CA LYS A 25 -7.05 -3.02 -18.15
C LYS A 25 -5.73 -3.37 -18.85
N SER A 26 -5.33 -2.60 -19.86
CA SER A 26 -4.06 -2.77 -20.59
C SER A 26 -2.88 -2.01 -19.96
N GLN A 27 -3.09 -1.32 -18.85
CA GLN A 27 -2.09 -0.47 -18.21
C GLN A 27 -1.70 -1.00 -16.83
N ILE A 28 -0.50 -0.62 -16.37
CA ILE A 28 -0.04 -0.77 -14.99
C ILE A 28 0.08 0.60 -14.33
N CYS A 29 -0.22 0.63 -13.04
CA CYS A 29 -0.10 1.83 -12.22
C CYS A 29 1.25 1.84 -11.51
N ARG A 30 2.05 2.92 -11.69
CA ARG A 30 3.27 3.18 -10.93
C ARG A 30 3.20 4.53 -10.23
N VAL A 31 3.75 4.60 -9.01
CA VAL A 31 3.82 5.84 -8.23
C VAL A 31 5.26 6.27 -8.12
N PHE A 32 5.55 7.44 -8.69
CA PHE A 32 6.86 8.09 -8.62
C PHE A 32 6.84 9.17 -7.55
N GLU A 33 7.87 9.23 -6.75
CA GLU A 33 8.03 10.22 -5.69
C GLU A 33 9.20 11.15 -6.02
N LEU A 34 8.88 12.36 -6.44
CA LEU A 34 9.81 13.36 -6.92
C LEU A 34 10.13 14.36 -5.79
N LYS A 35 11.38 14.46 -5.38
CA LYS A 35 11.80 15.39 -4.34
C LYS A 35 11.96 16.80 -4.92
N VAL A 36 11.32 17.80 -4.29
CA VAL A 36 11.54 19.21 -4.64
C VAL A 36 12.98 19.59 -4.31
N SER A 37 13.72 20.05 -5.31
CA SER A 37 15.14 20.37 -5.18
C SER A 37 15.37 21.61 -4.32
N ILE A 38 16.10 21.46 -3.21
CA ILE A 38 16.40 22.57 -2.29
C ILE A 38 17.44 23.54 -2.91
N ARG A 39 18.38 23.01 -3.66
CA ARG A 39 19.49 23.82 -4.23
C ARG A 39 19.07 24.71 -5.39
N HIS A 40 18.01 24.31 -6.12
CA HIS A 40 17.69 24.93 -7.40
C HIS A 40 16.31 25.63 -7.42
N ASN A 41 15.59 25.63 -6.31
CA ASN A 41 14.39 26.43 -6.13
C ASN A 41 14.66 27.54 -5.12
N PRO A 42 14.17 28.76 -5.34
CA PRO A 42 14.34 29.87 -4.41
C PRO A 42 13.61 29.62 -3.08
N LYS A 43 14.05 30.29 -2.02
CA LYS A 43 13.44 30.19 -0.68
C LYS A 43 11.95 30.50 -0.69
N SER A 44 11.51 31.45 -1.49
CA SER A 44 10.10 31.84 -1.65
C SER A 44 9.20 30.67 -2.06
N VAL A 45 9.71 29.70 -2.85
CA VAL A 45 8.98 28.47 -3.20
C VAL A 45 8.74 27.62 -1.95
N PHE A 46 9.71 27.49 -1.07
CA PHE A 46 9.57 26.70 0.17
C PHE A 46 8.66 27.38 1.18
N ASP A 47 8.70 28.71 1.27
CA ASP A 47 7.78 29.49 2.11
C ASP A 47 6.34 29.32 1.60
N LYS A 48 6.14 29.39 0.29
CA LYS A 48 4.84 29.14 -0.35
C LYS A 48 4.36 27.71 -0.15
N LEU A 49 5.23 26.70 -0.30
CA LEU A 49 4.91 25.30 0.00
C LEU A 49 4.49 25.12 1.46
N SER A 50 5.25 25.70 2.40
CA SER A 50 4.91 25.65 3.83
C SER A 50 3.55 26.27 4.11
N ASN A 51 3.24 27.42 3.48
CA ASN A 51 1.93 28.05 3.59
C ASN A 51 0.80 27.17 3.07
N CYS A 52 0.99 26.51 1.92
CA CYS A 52 -0.01 25.57 1.38
C CYS A 52 -0.41 24.51 2.42
N PHE A 53 0.54 23.89 3.11
CA PHE A 53 0.26 22.88 4.13
C PHE A 53 -0.40 23.45 5.39
N ARG A 54 -0.02 24.70 5.76
CA ARG A 54 -0.61 25.39 6.89
C ARG A 54 -2.06 25.74 6.61
N GLU A 55 -2.34 26.31 5.45
CA GLU A 55 -3.69 26.69 5.05
C GLU A 55 -4.58 25.48 4.80
N ALA A 56 -4.06 24.38 4.21
CA ALA A 56 -4.80 23.14 4.09
C ALA A 56 -5.22 22.57 5.46
N LYS A 57 -4.38 22.73 6.50
CA LYS A 57 -4.76 22.38 7.88
C LYS A 57 -5.90 23.24 8.37
N TRP A 58 -5.86 24.56 8.15
CA TRP A 58 -6.92 25.48 8.57
C TRP A 58 -8.26 25.13 7.91
N ILE A 59 -8.26 24.94 6.58
CA ILE A 59 -9.44 24.52 5.81
C ILE A 59 -10.04 23.23 6.35
N ILE A 60 -9.24 22.20 6.61
CA ILE A 60 -9.74 20.93 7.14
C ILE A 60 -10.34 21.09 8.53
N ASN A 61 -9.72 21.92 9.38
CA ASN A 61 -10.22 22.16 10.73
C ASN A 61 -11.49 23.03 10.73
N ASP A 62 -11.58 23.99 9.83
CA ASP A 62 -12.79 24.80 9.61
C ASP A 62 -13.96 23.91 9.16
N MET A 63 -13.75 23.02 8.18
CA MET A 63 -14.73 22.00 7.80
C MET A 63 -15.20 21.14 8.99
N LEU A 64 -14.28 20.81 9.89
CA LEU A 64 -14.56 19.95 11.06
C LEU A 64 -15.26 20.72 12.18
N SER A 65 -15.08 22.05 12.31
CA SER A 65 -15.82 22.85 13.28
C SER A 65 -17.31 22.91 12.93
N LEU A 66 -17.63 23.09 11.64
CA LEU A 66 -19.02 23.09 11.17
C LEU A 66 -19.76 21.78 11.49
N SER A 67 -19.07 20.64 11.52
CA SER A 67 -19.70 19.36 11.87
C SER A 67 -19.98 19.17 13.36
N LYS A 68 -19.43 20.02 14.22
CA LYS A 68 -19.67 19.94 15.67
C LYS A 68 -20.86 20.80 16.12
N ASP A 69 -21.11 21.87 15.39
CA ASP A 69 -22.08 22.89 15.78
C ASP A 69 -23.46 22.63 15.17
N ASN A 70 -23.56 21.82 14.12
CA ASN A 70 -24.82 21.54 13.42
C ASN A 70 -24.90 20.11 12.86
N SER A 71 -26.10 19.69 12.48
CA SER A 71 -26.48 18.42 11.90
C SER A 71 -25.47 17.90 10.84
N ASP A 72 -25.40 16.59 10.65
CA ASP A 72 -24.46 15.82 9.81
C ASP A 72 -24.24 16.31 8.37
N ASN A 73 -25.09 17.18 7.84
CA ASN A 73 -25.02 17.68 6.46
C ASN A 73 -24.08 18.87 6.25
N SER A 74 -23.71 19.61 7.28
CA SER A 74 -22.95 20.86 7.16
C SER A 74 -21.55 20.70 6.54
N ILE A 75 -20.85 19.57 6.76
CA ILE A 75 -19.56 19.31 6.11
C ILE A 75 -19.72 19.11 4.60
N PHE A 76 -20.79 18.47 4.16
CA PHE A 76 -21.04 18.22 2.73
C PHE A 76 -21.46 19.47 1.97
N ASP A 77 -22.02 20.45 2.67
CA ASP A 77 -22.41 21.74 2.11
C ASP A 77 -21.25 22.73 2.01
N TYR A 78 -20.10 22.44 2.66
CA TYR A 78 -18.92 23.28 2.59
C TYR A 78 -18.46 23.48 1.14
N LYS A 79 -18.49 24.74 0.66
CA LYS A 79 -18.00 25.14 -0.65
C LYS A 79 -16.73 25.96 -0.50
N TYR A 80 -15.68 25.62 -1.26
CA TYR A 80 -14.41 26.34 -1.19
C TYR A 80 -14.52 27.81 -1.61
N THR A 81 -15.53 28.17 -2.40
CA THR A 81 -15.79 29.56 -2.84
C THR A 81 -16.25 30.46 -1.72
N ASP A 82 -16.97 29.91 -0.74
CA ASP A 82 -17.63 30.67 0.32
C ASP A 82 -16.72 30.86 1.53
N HIS A 83 -15.64 30.05 1.63
CA HIS A 83 -14.68 30.03 2.74
C HIS A 83 -13.32 30.57 2.32
N LYS A 84 -13.27 31.84 1.89
CA LYS A 84 -12.00 32.51 1.60
C LYS A 84 -11.27 32.94 2.87
N ASN A 85 -12.01 33.26 3.92
CA ASN A 85 -11.50 33.59 5.24
C ASN A 85 -11.82 32.46 6.20
N VAL A 86 -10.82 31.98 6.91
CA VAL A 86 -10.93 30.86 7.83
C VAL A 86 -10.47 31.28 9.21
N VAL A 87 -11.25 30.93 10.23
CA VAL A 87 -10.88 31.12 11.63
C VAL A 87 -9.99 29.96 12.05
N HIS A 88 -8.83 30.29 12.59
CA HIS A 88 -7.92 29.33 13.20
C HIS A 88 -7.43 29.88 14.54
N PHE A 89 -6.82 29.02 15.34
CA PHE A 89 -6.29 29.42 16.64
C PHE A 89 -4.78 29.64 16.55
N ASP A 90 -4.29 30.72 17.15
CA ASP A 90 -2.88 31.03 17.32
C ASP A 90 -2.22 30.14 18.40
N LYS A 91 -0.97 30.44 18.78
CA LYS A 91 -0.25 29.70 19.81
C LYS A 91 -0.88 29.87 21.21
N ASP A 92 -1.49 31.00 21.44
CA ASP A 92 -2.12 31.38 22.70
C ASP A 92 -3.60 30.98 22.76
N LYS A 93 -4.05 30.25 21.72
CA LYS A 93 -5.44 29.77 21.54
C LYS A 93 -6.46 30.86 21.28
N ASN A 94 -6.04 32.06 20.87
CA ASN A 94 -6.95 33.10 20.43
C ASN A 94 -7.45 32.83 19.00
N PRO A 95 -8.74 33.08 18.70
CA PRO A 95 -9.26 32.94 17.35
C PRO A 95 -8.68 34.04 16.44
N VAL A 96 -8.08 33.65 15.34
CA VAL A 96 -7.53 34.55 14.32
C VAL A 96 -8.18 34.23 12.98
N THR A 97 -8.68 35.25 12.30
CA THR A 97 -9.21 35.11 10.94
C THR A 97 -8.08 35.37 9.93
N SER A 98 -7.86 34.45 9.02
CA SER A 98 -6.85 34.60 7.96
C SER A 98 -7.46 34.31 6.59
N THR A 99 -7.05 35.11 5.61
CA THR A 99 -7.42 34.89 4.20
C THR A 99 -6.62 33.73 3.63
N ILE A 100 -7.30 32.79 2.96
CA ILE A 100 -6.69 31.66 2.28
C ILE A 100 -6.10 32.08 0.96
N THR A 101 -4.79 31.85 0.81
CA THR A 101 -4.01 32.11 -0.41
C THR A 101 -3.72 30.83 -1.19
N LEU A 102 -4.13 29.68 -0.67
CA LEU A 102 -3.99 28.40 -1.32
C LEU A 102 -4.61 28.41 -2.73
N PRO A 103 -3.88 27.99 -3.78
CA PRO A 103 -4.43 27.93 -5.13
C PRO A 103 -5.80 27.21 -5.15
N SER A 104 -6.79 27.79 -5.82
CA SER A 104 -8.18 27.32 -5.82
C SER A 104 -8.32 25.83 -6.18
N VAL A 105 -7.47 25.34 -7.08
CA VAL A 105 -7.41 23.90 -7.45
C VAL A 105 -7.01 23.03 -6.25
N LEU A 106 -6.01 23.43 -5.46
CA LEU A 106 -5.57 22.71 -4.27
C LEU A 106 -6.60 22.82 -3.14
N HIS A 107 -7.24 23.99 -2.98
CA HIS A 107 -8.31 24.21 -2.01
C HIS A 107 -9.48 23.27 -2.31
N ARG A 108 -10.00 23.30 -3.54
CA ARG A 108 -11.09 22.42 -4.00
C ARG A 108 -10.76 20.95 -3.83
N ALA A 109 -9.53 20.54 -4.20
CA ALA A 109 -9.07 19.16 -4.04
C ALA A 109 -9.04 18.72 -2.56
N THR A 110 -8.56 19.60 -1.66
CA THR A 110 -8.50 19.34 -0.22
C THR A 110 -9.89 19.14 0.37
N VAL A 111 -10.86 20.00 0.02
CA VAL A 111 -12.27 19.89 0.44
C VAL A 111 -12.87 18.59 -0.08
N ALA A 112 -12.74 18.30 -1.38
CA ALA A 112 -13.29 17.10 -2.00
C ALA A 112 -12.71 15.80 -1.38
N GLN A 113 -11.40 15.77 -1.14
CA GLN A 113 -10.75 14.63 -0.49
C GLN A 113 -11.29 14.42 0.93
N LYS A 114 -11.48 15.50 1.69
CA LYS A 114 -11.99 15.39 3.06
C LYS A 114 -13.42 14.87 3.11
N LYS A 115 -14.30 15.34 2.20
CA LYS A 115 -15.65 14.79 2.03
C LYS A 115 -15.61 13.29 1.71
N THR A 116 -14.75 12.89 0.78
CA THR A 116 -14.55 11.47 0.40
C THR A 116 -14.06 10.63 1.56
N ASP A 117 -13.11 11.15 2.37
CA ASP A 117 -12.61 10.45 3.55
C ASP A 117 -13.73 10.18 4.56
N ILE A 118 -14.61 11.12 4.80
CA ILE A 118 -15.77 10.97 5.71
C ILE A 118 -16.74 9.92 5.19
N VAL A 119 -17.08 9.94 3.90
CA VAL A 119 -17.93 8.92 3.26
C VAL A 119 -17.30 7.53 3.40
N ASN A 120 -15.98 7.41 3.21
CA ASN A 120 -15.28 6.13 3.36
C ASN A 120 -15.29 5.64 4.81
N LEU A 121 -15.19 6.54 5.80
CA LEU A 121 -15.33 6.18 7.22
C LEU A 121 -16.75 5.68 7.54
N SER A 122 -17.80 6.34 7.01
CA SER A 122 -19.19 5.89 7.16
C SER A 122 -19.41 4.51 6.56
N LYS A 123 -18.88 4.26 5.33
CA LYS A 123 -18.93 2.95 4.70
C LYS A 123 -18.19 1.88 5.50
N ALA A 124 -17.06 2.22 6.12
CA ALA A 124 -16.31 1.31 6.98
C ALA A 124 -17.11 0.96 8.26
N LYS A 125 -17.77 1.97 8.87
CA LYS A 125 -18.65 1.77 10.03
C LYS A 125 -19.82 0.86 9.69
N ALA A 126 -20.46 1.07 8.53
CA ALA A 126 -21.55 0.22 8.05
C ALA A 126 -21.14 -1.25 7.83
N LYS A 127 -19.86 -1.50 7.56
CA LYS A 127 -19.29 -2.87 7.48
C LYS A 127 -18.84 -3.46 8.84
N GLY A 128 -19.24 -2.85 9.95
CA GLY A 128 -18.87 -3.29 11.29
C GLY A 128 -17.43 -2.97 11.72
N ILE A 129 -16.68 -2.17 10.93
CA ILE A 129 -15.32 -1.78 11.29
C ILE A 129 -15.40 -0.66 12.35
N LYS A 130 -14.72 -0.84 13.47
CA LYS A 130 -14.65 0.19 14.52
C LYS A 130 -13.94 1.44 14.00
N VAL A 131 -14.66 2.54 13.94
CA VAL A 131 -14.17 3.85 13.46
C VAL A 131 -14.09 4.81 14.64
N GLY A 132 -12.98 5.56 14.73
CA GLY A 132 -12.80 6.59 15.76
C GLY A 132 -13.55 7.87 15.44
N ALA A 133 -13.70 8.76 16.42
CA ALA A 133 -14.29 10.08 16.26
C ALA A 133 -13.43 11.00 15.37
N LEU A 134 -14.08 11.93 14.67
CA LEU A 134 -13.39 12.97 13.93
C LEU A 134 -12.66 13.92 14.89
N LYS A 135 -11.37 14.16 14.62
CA LYS A 135 -10.52 15.03 15.43
C LYS A 135 -9.88 16.10 14.58
N PHE A 136 -9.73 17.30 15.14
CA PHE A 136 -8.95 18.37 14.53
C PHE A 136 -7.53 17.90 14.19
N LYS A 137 -7.02 18.35 13.05
CA LYS A 137 -5.68 18.02 12.59
C LYS A 137 -4.67 18.98 13.19
N SER A 138 -3.63 18.43 13.84
CA SER A 138 -2.45 19.20 14.25
C SER A 138 -1.57 19.54 13.06
N GLU A 139 -1.47 18.60 12.08
CA GLU A 139 -0.68 18.75 10.85
C GLU A 139 -1.36 18.10 9.66
N VAL A 140 -1.12 18.67 8.48
CA VAL A 140 -1.46 18.09 7.18
C VAL A 140 -0.15 17.84 6.44
N ASN A 141 0.05 16.63 5.95
CA ASN A 141 1.28 16.22 5.27
C ASN A 141 1.04 15.77 3.81
N CYS A 142 -0.20 15.83 3.35
CA CYS A 142 -0.56 15.46 1.99
C CYS A 142 -1.71 16.36 1.50
N ILE A 143 -1.50 16.99 0.34
CA ILE A 143 -2.49 17.80 -0.36
C ILE A 143 -2.71 17.15 -1.73
N PRO A 144 -3.93 16.72 -2.07
CA PRO A 144 -4.24 16.19 -3.39
C PRO A 144 -4.20 17.30 -4.45
N ILE A 145 -3.90 16.92 -5.69
CA ILE A 145 -3.94 17.81 -6.86
C ILE A 145 -4.94 17.21 -7.84
N ILE A 146 -5.86 18.01 -8.33
CA ILE A 146 -6.85 17.54 -9.30
C ILE A 146 -6.13 17.06 -10.57
N THR A 147 -6.59 15.94 -11.12
CA THR A 147 -6.08 15.37 -12.37
C THR A 147 -6.09 16.40 -13.51
N GLY A 148 -5.05 16.40 -14.32
CA GLY A 148 -4.88 17.35 -15.45
C GLY A 148 -4.16 18.65 -15.10
N PHE A 149 -4.00 18.98 -13.81
CA PHE A 149 -3.31 20.21 -13.38
C PHE A 149 -1.82 20.02 -13.07
N THR A 150 -1.27 18.86 -13.36
CA THR A 150 0.16 18.56 -13.22
C THR A 150 0.71 18.16 -14.57
N LYS A 151 1.84 18.77 -15.00
CA LYS A 151 2.52 18.46 -16.25
C LYS A 151 4.02 18.34 -15.99
N ILE A 152 4.67 17.42 -16.68
CA ILE A 152 6.12 17.34 -16.77
C ILE A 152 6.53 18.30 -17.90
N LEU A 153 7.43 19.24 -17.61
CA LEU A 153 7.87 20.26 -18.56
C LEU A 153 9.14 19.83 -19.30
N ASP A 154 10.07 19.27 -18.56
CA ASP A 154 11.36 18.78 -19.06
C ASP A 154 11.92 17.69 -18.12
N ALA A 155 13.14 17.22 -18.37
CA ALA A 155 13.82 16.18 -17.59
C ALA A 155 14.00 16.50 -16.08
N SER A 156 13.75 17.73 -15.66
CA SER A 156 14.00 18.17 -14.27
C SER A 156 12.89 19.05 -13.68
N HIS A 157 11.92 19.48 -14.49
CA HIS A 157 10.89 20.42 -14.05
C HIS A 157 9.47 19.89 -14.28
N ILE A 158 8.62 20.21 -13.31
CA ILE A 158 7.18 19.98 -13.39
C ILE A 158 6.41 21.27 -13.10
N THR A 159 5.16 21.33 -13.55
CA THR A 159 4.21 22.36 -13.11
C THR A 159 3.14 21.74 -12.25
N ILE A 160 2.77 22.44 -11.18
CA ILE A 160 1.63 22.11 -10.30
C ILE A 160 0.87 23.40 -9.97
N PRO A 161 -0.40 23.32 -9.54
CA PRO A 161 -1.17 24.52 -9.22
C PRO A 161 -0.44 25.43 -8.24
N GLY A 162 -0.29 26.70 -8.62
CA GLY A 162 0.45 27.71 -7.87
C GLY A 162 1.96 27.74 -8.07
N PHE A 163 2.54 26.77 -8.82
CA PHE A 163 3.99 26.69 -9.09
C PHE A 163 4.20 26.40 -10.58
N ARG A 164 4.55 27.44 -11.35
CA ARG A 164 4.66 27.33 -12.82
C ARG A 164 5.83 26.46 -13.27
N LYS A 165 6.98 26.56 -12.59
CA LYS A 165 8.18 25.78 -12.89
C LYS A 165 8.82 25.36 -11.58
N LEU A 166 8.68 24.09 -11.25
CA LEU A 166 9.20 23.52 -10.00
C LEU A 166 10.27 22.48 -10.33
N LYS A 167 11.51 22.74 -9.92
CA LYS A 167 12.60 21.79 -10.13
C LYS A 167 12.51 20.66 -9.13
N VAL A 168 12.52 19.43 -9.63
CA VAL A 168 12.41 18.20 -8.84
C VAL A 168 13.51 17.22 -9.23
N ASN A 169 13.85 16.35 -8.29
CA ASN A 169 14.78 15.24 -8.51
C ASN A 169 14.01 13.95 -8.67
N GLY A 170 14.44 13.07 -9.57
CA GLY A 170 13.86 11.75 -9.77
C GLY A 170 13.02 11.60 -11.04
N LEU A 171 12.89 12.64 -11.89
CA LEU A 171 12.17 12.55 -13.16
C LEU A 171 12.79 11.55 -14.15
N HIS A 172 14.12 11.33 -14.09
CA HIS A 172 14.79 10.30 -14.88
C HIS A 172 14.22 8.87 -14.70
N GLN A 173 13.45 8.64 -13.64
CA GLN A 173 12.75 7.36 -13.44
C GLN A 173 11.53 7.19 -14.36
N ILE A 174 11.11 8.27 -15.06
CA ILE A 174 9.96 8.31 -15.96
C ILE A 174 10.50 8.37 -17.40
N GLU A 175 11.18 7.31 -17.81
CA GLU A 175 11.74 7.14 -19.17
C GLU A 175 10.77 6.34 -20.03
N PHE A 176 9.53 6.82 -20.20
CA PHE A 176 8.51 6.17 -20.99
C PHE A 176 7.99 7.13 -22.05
N GLU A 177 7.94 6.68 -23.29
CA GLU A 177 7.40 7.47 -24.39
C GLU A 177 5.90 7.73 -24.23
N GLU A 178 5.17 6.73 -23.73
CA GLU A 178 3.74 6.83 -23.48
C GLU A 178 3.44 6.70 -21.98
N TYR A 179 2.87 7.75 -21.39
CA TYR A 179 2.39 7.73 -20.02
C TYR A 179 1.18 8.66 -19.81
N GLU A 180 0.34 8.32 -18.86
CA GLU A 180 -0.78 9.15 -18.39
C GLU A 180 -0.63 9.47 -16.90
N ILE A 181 -0.64 10.76 -16.55
CA ILE A 181 -0.67 11.16 -15.14
C ILE A 181 -2.11 11.02 -14.64
N ALA A 182 -2.37 9.99 -13.85
CA ALA A 182 -3.70 9.68 -13.34
C ALA A 182 -4.04 10.43 -12.05
N ASP A 183 -3.05 10.71 -11.18
CA ASP A 183 -3.21 11.41 -9.90
C ASP A 183 -1.90 12.08 -9.50
N ALA A 184 -1.99 13.16 -8.78
CA ALA A 184 -0.83 13.83 -8.21
C ALA A 184 -1.12 14.29 -6.76
N LYS A 185 -0.07 14.28 -5.93
CA LYS A 185 -0.16 14.72 -4.53
C LYS A 185 1.08 15.48 -4.13
N LEU A 186 0.88 16.62 -3.49
CA LEU A 186 1.94 17.33 -2.81
C LEU A 186 2.10 16.76 -1.40
N VAL A 187 3.31 16.33 -1.05
CA VAL A 187 3.58 15.62 0.21
C VAL A 187 4.72 16.31 0.97
N ARG A 188 4.52 16.53 2.26
CA ARG A 188 5.54 17.02 3.19
C ARG A 188 6.06 15.84 4.01
N LYS A 189 7.38 15.68 4.05
CA LYS A 189 8.07 14.70 4.90
C LYS A 189 9.12 15.39 5.76
N ALA A 190 9.73 14.66 6.68
CA ALA A 190 10.81 15.18 7.51
C ALA A 190 12.05 15.63 6.69
N SER A 191 12.29 14.96 5.56
CA SER A 191 13.39 15.26 4.62
C SER A 191 13.08 16.35 3.58
N GLY A 192 11.85 16.91 3.55
CA GLY A 192 11.45 17.98 2.65
C GLY A 192 10.10 17.79 1.97
N TYR A 193 9.93 18.46 0.83
CA TYR A 193 8.71 18.40 0.05
C TYR A 193 8.87 17.49 -1.16
N TYR A 194 7.78 16.79 -1.51
CA TYR A 194 7.74 15.83 -2.59
C TYR A 194 6.46 16.01 -3.41
N VAL A 195 6.55 15.75 -4.69
CA VAL A 195 5.39 15.56 -5.55
C VAL A 195 5.31 14.08 -5.89
N LYS A 196 4.21 13.43 -5.52
CA LYS A 196 3.93 12.04 -5.90
C LYS A 196 3.07 12.07 -7.14
N LEU A 197 3.54 11.42 -8.19
CA LEU A 197 2.82 11.23 -9.45
C LEU A 197 2.38 9.77 -9.54
N THR A 198 1.10 9.56 -9.73
CA THR A 198 0.55 8.24 -10.10
C THR A 198 0.45 8.21 -11.61
N ILE A 199 1.25 7.35 -12.23
CA ILE A 199 1.37 7.26 -13.68
C ILE A 199 0.86 5.90 -14.15
N MET A 200 0.06 5.91 -15.19
CA MET A 200 -0.40 4.73 -15.90
C MET A 200 0.52 4.49 -17.09
N LEU A 201 1.06 3.29 -17.19
CA LEU A 201 2.00 2.85 -18.20
C LEU A 201 1.45 1.64 -18.95
N PRO A 202 1.78 1.44 -20.23
CA PRO A 202 1.46 0.19 -20.92
C PRO A 202 1.97 -1.02 -20.14
N LYS A 203 1.20 -2.11 -20.17
CA LYS A 203 1.68 -3.38 -19.62
C LYS A 203 2.73 -3.96 -20.51
N THR A 204 3.91 -4.18 -19.98
CA THR A 204 4.94 -4.98 -20.66
C THR A 204 4.55 -6.46 -20.57
N PRO A 205 4.51 -7.20 -21.67
CA PRO A 205 4.32 -8.64 -21.63
C PRO A 205 5.37 -9.29 -20.72
N ARG A 206 4.92 -10.19 -19.87
CA ARG A 206 5.83 -10.94 -18.99
C ARG A 206 6.11 -12.30 -19.61
N THR A 207 7.35 -12.70 -19.66
CA THR A 207 7.71 -14.07 -20.01
C THR A 207 7.31 -15.01 -18.84
N PRO A 208 6.46 -16.02 -19.08
CA PRO A 208 6.08 -16.96 -18.06
C PRO A 208 7.30 -17.78 -17.58
N THR A 209 7.38 -18.03 -16.27
CA THR A 209 8.41 -18.89 -15.69
C THR A 209 7.92 -20.34 -15.55
N TYR A 210 6.60 -20.55 -15.68
CA TYR A 210 5.90 -21.82 -15.44
C TYR A 210 6.16 -22.42 -14.05
N ARG A 211 6.62 -21.59 -13.10
CA ARG A 211 6.95 -22.01 -11.73
C ARG A 211 5.93 -21.49 -10.74
N SER A 212 5.55 -22.35 -9.81
CA SER A 212 4.77 -21.99 -8.64
C SER A 212 5.63 -22.06 -7.39
N GLY A 213 5.40 -21.16 -6.43
CA GLY A 213 6.14 -21.11 -5.17
C GLY A 213 5.24 -21.09 -3.95
N GLY A 214 5.54 -21.88 -2.95
CA GLY A 214 4.98 -21.80 -1.61
C GLY A 214 5.84 -20.90 -0.71
N LEU A 215 5.21 -20.06 0.09
CA LEU A 215 5.87 -19.15 1.02
C LEU A 215 5.45 -19.45 2.46
N ASP A 216 6.42 -19.66 3.32
CA ASP A 216 6.27 -19.70 4.75
C ASP A 216 6.79 -18.41 5.37
N PHE A 217 5.99 -17.78 6.26
CA PHE A 217 6.38 -16.55 6.95
C PHE A 217 6.82 -16.86 8.37
N GLY A 218 8.03 -16.44 8.72
CA GLY A 218 8.64 -16.75 10.02
C GLY A 218 9.26 -15.52 10.71
N ILE A 219 9.58 -15.68 11.99
CA ILE A 219 10.24 -14.63 12.78
C ILE A 219 11.76 -14.72 12.61
N LYS A 220 12.33 -15.92 12.50
CA LYS A 220 13.77 -16.13 12.26
C LYS A 220 14.16 -15.70 10.86
N ASN A 221 13.59 -16.33 9.86
CA ASN A 221 13.64 -15.90 8.46
C ASN A 221 12.30 -15.27 8.13
N THR A 222 12.30 -14.10 7.49
CA THR A 222 11.02 -13.41 7.20
C THR A 222 10.18 -14.20 6.21
N ILE A 223 10.81 -14.84 5.22
CA ILE A 223 10.17 -15.74 4.26
C ILE A 223 11.15 -16.89 3.97
N THR A 224 10.60 -18.10 3.92
CA THR A 224 11.23 -19.28 3.32
C THR A 224 10.38 -19.73 2.15
N THR A 225 11.00 -20.02 1.01
CA THR A 225 10.31 -20.51 -0.19
C THR A 225 10.36 -22.02 -0.29
N SER A 226 9.46 -22.61 -1.08
CA SER A 226 9.48 -24.06 -1.39
C SER A 226 10.78 -24.53 -2.05
N ASP A 227 11.54 -23.61 -2.68
CA ASP A 227 12.84 -23.86 -3.28
C ASP A 227 14.00 -23.71 -2.27
N ASN A 228 13.72 -23.66 -0.98
CA ASN A 228 14.68 -23.44 0.12
C ASN A 228 15.42 -22.08 0.07
N LYS A 229 14.92 -21.09 -0.68
CA LYS A 229 15.46 -19.75 -0.65
C LYS A 229 14.89 -18.98 0.53
N THR A 230 15.75 -18.34 1.31
CA THR A 230 15.33 -17.56 2.49
C THR A 230 15.54 -16.07 2.25
N TYR A 231 14.64 -15.25 2.81
CA TYR A 231 14.74 -13.80 2.80
C TYR A 231 14.62 -13.28 4.22
N ASP A 232 15.48 -12.33 4.56
CA ASP A 232 15.33 -11.56 5.79
C ASP A 232 15.08 -10.09 5.46
N CYS A 233 14.01 -9.53 6.00
CA CYS A 233 13.67 -8.12 5.83
C CYS A 233 13.67 -7.34 7.15
N LYS A 234 14.42 -7.82 8.15
CA LYS A 234 14.59 -7.13 9.41
C LYS A 234 15.52 -5.94 9.23
N VAL A 235 15.07 -4.79 9.68
CA VAL A 235 15.87 -3.56 9.75
C VAL A 235 15.81 -3.06 11.18
N GLN A 236 16.92 -3.21 11.88
CA GLN A 236 17.05 -2.74 13.26
C GLN A 236 17.06 -1.20 13.30
N GLU A 237 16.76 -0.67 14.47
CA GLU A 237 16.94 0.76 14.76
C GLU A 237 18.42 1.11 14.72
N THR A 238 18.76 2.22 14.05
CA THR A 238 20.15 2.71 14.03
C THR A 238 20.55 3.19 15.43
N GLU A 239 21.84 3.10 15.75
CA GLU A 239 22.35 3.63 17.03
C GLU A 239 22.07 5.13 17.15
N TYR A 240 22.09 5.86 16.04
CA TYR A 240 21.75 7.27 16.00
C TYR A 240 20.28 7.53 16.36
N LEU A 241 19.34 6.70 15.87
CA LEU A 241 17.93 6.78 16.25
C LEU A 241 17.73 6.56 17.76
N LYS A 242 18.42 5.55 18.32
CA LYS A 242 18.40 5.28 19.76
C LYS A 242 18.96 6.44 20.58
N TYR A 243 20.06 7.03 20.12
CA TYR A 243 20.67 8.21 20.74
C TYR A 243 19.70 9.40 20.75
N LEU A 244 19.11 9.75 19.58
CA LEU A 244 18.15 10.86 19.47
C LEU A 244 16.90 10.64 20.34
N SER A 245 16.42 9.41 20.45
CA SER A 245 15.30 9.06 21.30
C SER A 245 15.64 9.26 22.79
N LYS A 246 16.84 8.87 23.22
CA LYS A 246 17.34 9.13 24.59
C LYS A 246 17.46 10.64 24.87
N MET A 247 18.02 11.39 23.94
CA MET A 247 18.14 12.85 24.04
C MET A 247 16.79 13.54 24.15
N LEU A 248 15.81 13.12 23.35
CA LEU A 248 14.45 13.67 23.40
C LEU A 248 13.77 13.40 24.75
N ASN A 249 14.00 12.23 25.35
CA ASN A 249 13.45 11.85 26.65
C ASN A 249 14.11 12.63 27.80
N ARG A 250 15.42 12.91 27.73
CA ARG A 250 16.12 13.74 28.75
C ARG A 250 15.56 15.16 28.82
N HIS A 251 15.18 15.75 27.68
CA HIS A 251 14.59 17.09 27.60
C HIS A 251 13.05 17.09 27.61
N LYS A 252 12.44 16.13 28.27
CA LYS A 252 10.97 15.94 28.26
C LYS A 252 10.21 17.14 28.84
N THR A 253 10.78 17.80 29.82
CA THR A 253 10.19 18.98 30.49
C THR A 253 10.37 20.29 29.71
N GLU A 254 11.39 20.39 28.87
CA GLU A 254 11.71 21.58 28.08
C GLU A 254 10.93 21.61 26.75
N LYS A 255 9.59 21.75 26.82
CA LYS A 255 8.72 21.58 25.65
C LYS A 255 9.03 22.51 24.48
N ASP A 256 9.42 23.76 24.74
CA ASP A 256 9.62 24.84 23.76
C ASP A 256 11.09 25.12 23.42
N SER A 257 12.01 24.31 23.93
CA SER A 257 13.44 24.50 23.70
C SER A 257 13.80 24.25 22.21
N LYS A 258 14.59 25.15 21.62
CA LYS A 258 15.13 25.02 20.25
C LYS A 258 15.92 23.72 20.07
N ARG A 259 16.63 23.28 21.12
CA ARG A 259 17.38 22.03 21.13
C ARG A 259 16.46 20.82 21.00
N ARG A 260 15.35 20.80 21.75
CA ARG A 260 14.35 19.75 21.66
C ARG A 260 13.66 19.72 20.29
N TRP A 261 13.33 20.87 19.74
CA TRP A 261 12.77 20.98 18.40
C TRP A 261 13.71 20.43 17.33
N ASN A 262 15.00 20.77 17.37
CA ASN A 262 16.02 20.24 16.46
C ASN A 262 16.15 18.72 16.60
N CYS A 263 16.18 18.20 17.84
CA CYS A 263 16.23 16.76 18.11
C CYS A 263 15.01 16.02 17.52
N ARG A 264 13.79 16.56 17.67
CA ARG A 264 12.58 15.99 17.03
C ARG A 264 12.70 15.96 15.51
N LYS A 265 13.21 17.01 14.91
CA LYS A 265 13.38 17.10 13.45
C LYS A 265 14.38 16.07 12.95
N GLN A 266 15.49 15.89 13.65
CA GLN A 266 16.50 14.87 13.32
C GLN A 266 15.95 13.47 13.53
N LEU A 267 15.26 13.20 14.63
CA LEU A 267 14.62 11.92 14.92
C LEU A 267 13.57 11.56 13.84
N ALA A 268 12.76 12.52 13.41
CA ALA A 268 11.79 12.30 12.34
C ALA A 268 12.46 11.95 11.01
N ARG A 269 13.61 12.56 10.68
CA ARG A 269 14.41 12.25 9.49
C ARG A 269 15.00 10.85 9.57
N GLU A 270 15.48 10.45 10.74
CA GLU A 270 16.06 9.14 10.94
C GLU A 270 15.00 8.03 10.86
N HIS A 271 13.80 8.25 11.42
CA HIS A 271 12.67 7.35 11.23
C HIS A 271 12.27 7.23 9.75
N GLU A 272 12.30 8.34 9.01
CA GLU A 272 12.03 8.31 7.56
C GLU A 272 13.12 7.51 6.81
N HIS A 273 14.38 7.66 7.18
CA HIS A 273 15.50 6.90 6.62
C HIS A 273 15.31 5.39 6.81
N VAL A 274 15.07 4.95 8.05
CA VAL A 274 14.82 3.54 8.37
C VAL A 274 13.58 3.00 7.62
N ALA A 275 12.51 3.80 7.52
CA ALA A 275 11.31 3.42 6.76
C ALA A 275 11.59 3.27 5.26
N ASN A 276 12.48 4.11 4.69
CA ASN A 276 12.89 3.99 3.29
C ASN A 276 13.74 2.74 3.05
N ILE A 277 14.65 2.39 3.95
CA ILE A 277 15.43 1.14 3.88
C ILE A 277 14.48 -0.07 3.89
N ARG A 278 13.52 -0.12 4.83
CA ARG A 278 12.51 -1.19 4.88
C ARG A 278 11.68 -1.28 3.60
N LYS A 279 11.33 -0.13 3.02
CA LYS A 279 10.60 -0.08 1.74
C LYS A 279 11.43 -0.63 0.59
N ASP A 280 12.71 -0.32 0.53
CA ASP A 280 13.63 -0.79 -0.52
C ASP A 280 13.82 -2.30 -0.44
N ILE A 281 14.18 -2.83 0.73
CA ILE A 281 14.33 -4.27 0.96
C ILE A 281 13.05 -5.03 0.58
N ARG A 282 11.89 -4.56 1.06
CA ARG A 282 10.59 -5.14 0.71
C ARG A 282 10.33 -5.15 -0.80
N ASN A 283 10.69 -4.08 -1.49
CA ASN A 283 10.49 -3.99 -2.93
C ASN A 283 11.41 -4.94 -3.69
N LYS A 284 12.66 -5.08 -3.27
CA LYS A 284 13.62 -6.04 -3.85
C LYS A 284 13.15 -7.48 -3.67
N ILE A 285 12.76 -7.86 -2.45
CA ILE A 285 12.22 -9.20 -2.17
C ILE A 285 10.94 -9.46 -2.99
N TYR A 286 10.01 -8.50 -3.01
CA TYR A 286 8.80 -8.63 -3.82
C TYR A 286 9.10 -8.82 -5.30
N HIS A 287 10.03 -8.03 -5.85
CA HIS A 287 10.43 -8.13 -7.26
C HIS A 287 11.03 -9.50 -7.56
N ASP A 288 11.91 -10.00 -6.71
CA ASP A 288 12.55 -11.29 -6.86
C ASP A 288 11.51 -12.44 -6.81
N LEU A 289 10.59 -12.43 -5.84
CA LEU A 289 9.50 -13.41 -5.76
C LEU A 289 8.62 -13.40 -7.00
N VAL A 290 8.21 -12.22 -7.45
CA VAL A 290 7.32 -12.07 -8.61
C VAL A 290 8.03 -12.43 -9.91
N SER A 291 9.34 -12.27 -10.01
CA SER A 291 10.15 -12.69 -11.15
C SER A 291 10.39 -14.20 -11.16
N SER A 292 10.53 -14.82 -9.98
CA SER A 292 10.83 -16.25 -9.85
C SER A 292 9.60 -17.15 -10.04
N TYR A 293 8.40 -16.66 -9.66
CA TYR A 293 7.18 -17.46 -9.67
C TYR A 293 6.05 -16.77 -10.43
N ASP A 294 5.32 -17.53 -11.23
CA ASP A 294 4.08 -17.09 -11.85
C ASP A 294 2.91 -17.10 -10.87
N VAL A 295 2.89 -18.11 -10.02
CA VAL A 295 1.88 -18.28 -8.98
C VAL A 295 2.55 -18.44 -7.62
N ILE A 296 2.05 -17.70 -6.65
CA ILE A 296 2.55 -17.70 -5.27
C ILE A 296 1.44 -18.18 -4.33
N TYR A 297 1.74 -19.19 -3.52
CA TYR A 297 0.87 -19.68 -2.46
C TYR A 297 1.39 -19.22 -1.11
N MET A 298 0.51 -18.76 -0.23
CA MET A 298 0.86 -18.39 1.13
C MET A 298 -0.29 -18.67 2.10
N GLN A 299 0.01 -18.91 3.36
CA GLN A 299 -1.00 -19.13 4.39
C GLN A 299 -1.53 -17.81 4.97
N ASP A 300 -2.80 -17.78 5.42
CA ASP A 300 -3.39 -16.58 6.04
C ASP A 300 -3.00 -16.43 7.51
N GLU A 301 -1.72 -16.31 7.76
CA GLU A 301 -1.20 -16.04 9.11
C GLU A 301 -1.60 -14.64 9.57
N GLN A 302 -2.03 -14.56 10.82
CA GLN A 302 -2.42 -13.30 11.45
C GLN A 302 -1.21 -12.60 12.08
N ILE A 303 -0.33 -12.03 11.26
CA ILE A 303 0.87 -11.31 11.72
C ILE A 303 0.54 -10.23 12.75
N LYS A 304 -0.67 -9.65 12.70
CA LYS A 304 -1.12 -8.67 13.69
C LYS A 304 -1.10 -9.21 15.13
N ASN A 305 -1.43 -10.48 15.31
CA ASN A 305 -1.43 -11.10 16.64
C ASN A 305 0.01 -11.31 17.17
N TRP A 306 0.98 -11.48 16.27
CA TRP A 306 2.39 -11.63 16.65
C TRP A 306 2.98 -10.36 17.27
N HIS A 307 2.42 -9.17 16.96
CA HIS A 307 2.82 -7.92 17.60
C HIS A 307 2.49 -7.87 19.10
N GLN A 308 1.53 -8.67 19.56
CA GLN A 308 1.10 -8.73 20.95
C GLN A 308 1.90 -9.74 21.78
N THR A 309 2.82 -10.48 21.15
CA THR A 309 3.69 -11.48 21.79
C THR A 309 5.05 -10.90 22.13
N TRP A 310 5.88 -11.68 22.83
CA TRP A 310 7.28 -11.37 23.13
C TRP A 310 8.12 -11.00 21.89
N PHE A 311 7.72 -11.47 20.72
CA PHE A 311 8.37 -11.20 19.44
C PHE A 311 7.88 -9.90 18.77
N GLY A 312 6.98 -9.16 19.39
CA GLY A 312 6.36 -7.97 18.82
C GLY A 312 7.36 -6.95 18.27
N LYS A 313 8.47 -6.72 18.98
CA LYS A 313 9.55 -5.83 18.52
C LYS A 313 10.25 -6.35 17.26
N GLN A 314 10.51 -7.66 17.17
CA GLN A 314 11.13 -8.28 15.98
C GLN A 314 10.20 -8.20 14.77
N VAL A 315 8.90 -8.46 14.97
CA VAL A 315 7.88 -8.33 13.92
C VAL A 315 7.75 -6.87 13.47
N GLN A 316 7.82 -5.91 14.38
CA GLN A 316 7.81 -4.48 14.04
C GLN A 316 9.04 -4.05 13.23
N HIS A 317 10.21 -4.63 13.50
CA HIS A 317 11.44 -4.34 12.75
C HIS A 317 11.46 -5.02 11.39
N SER A 318 10.69 -6.08 11.19
CA SER A 318 10.52 -6.74 9.89
C SER A 318 9.52 -5.96 9.03
N CYS A 319 9.64 -6.06 7.71
CA CYS A 319 8.65 -5.52 6.79
C CYS A 319 7.61 -6.58 6.36
N MET A 320 7.51 -7.69 7.09
CA MET A 320 6.71 -8.89 6.79
C MET A 320 5.24 -8.55 6.48
N GLY A 321 4.55 -7.83 7.38
CA GLY A 321 3.15 -7.49 7.18
C GLY A 321 2.89 -6.67 5.89
N ALA A 322 3.78 -5.70 5.61
CA ALA A 322 3.67 -4.88 4.41
C ALA A 322 4.02 -5.68 3.14
N LEU A 323 4.95 -6.64 3.22
CA LEU A 323 5.31 -7.54 2.13
C LEU A 323 4.14 -8.50 1.83
N LYS A 324 3.57 -9.13 2.85
CA LYS A 324 2.38 -10.00 2.72
C LYS A 324 1.22 -9.26 2.07
N GLN A 325 0.92 -8.04 2.49
CA GLN A 325 -0.12 -7.22 1.87
C GLN A 325 0.17 -6.93 0.39
N LYS A 326 1.42 -6.66 0.04
CA LYS A 326 1.82 -6.41 -1.35
C LYS A 326 1.65 -7.66 -2.21
N ILE A 327 1.97 -8.85 -1.69
CA ILE A 327 1.74 -10.13 -2.37
C ILE A 327 0.22 -10.42 -2.48
N LYS A 328 -0.57 -10.14 -1.44
CA LYS A 328 -2.05 -10.26 -1.48
C LYS A 328 -2.70 -9.45 -2.62
N MET A 329 -2.11 -8.37 -3.06
CA MET A 329 -2.64 -7.61 -4.21
C MET A 329 -2.62 -8.41 -5.52
N LEU A 330 -1.75 -9.42 -5.63
CA LEU A 330 -1.67 -10.32 -6.79
C LEU A 330 -2.84 -11.31 -6.88
N VAL A 331 -3.62 -11.49 -5.81
CA VAL A 331 -4.82 -12.35 -5.81
C VAL A 331 -5.83 -11.90 -6.88
N LYS A 332 -5.95 -10.59 -7.11
CA LYS A 332 -6.83 -10.03 -8.15
C LYS A 332 -6.44 -10.39 -9.59
N SER A 333 -5.25 -10.88 -9.80
CA SER A 333 -4.71 -11.29 -11.09
C SER A 333 -4.39 -12.78 -11.15
N ASP A 334 -4.94 -13.58 -10.23
CA ASP A 334 -4.76 -15.04 -10.10
C ASP A 334 -3.28 -15.47 -10.01
N ARG A 335 -2.43 -14.57 -9.52
CA ARG A 335 -0.99 -14.79 -9.33
C ARG A 335 -0.59 -15.04 -7.88
N ALA A 336 -1.52 -14.91 -6.94
CA ALA A 336 -1.31 -15.30 -5.56
C ALA A 336 -2.58 -15.94 -5.00
N PHE A 337 -2.41 -16.97 -4.16
CA PHE A 337 -3.49 -17.64 -3.47
C PHE A 337 -3.20 -17.68 -1.97
N VAL A 338 -4.23 -17.40 -1.18
CA VAL A 338 -4.13 -17.37 0.28
C VAL A 338 -4.85 -18.56 0.85
N LEU A 339 -4.10 -19.47 1.44
CA LEU A 339 -4.60 -20.70 2.03
C LEU A 339 -5.12 -20.44 3.46
N SER A 340 -6.02 -21.30 3.92
CA SER A 340 -6.53 -21.26 5.28
C SER A 340 -5.41 -21.41 6.32
N LYS A 341 -5.46 -20.61 7.39
CA LYS A 341 -4.55 -20.71 8.53
C LYS A 341 -4.61 -22.03 9.30
N TRP A 342 -5.67 -22.80 9.08
CA TRP A 342 -5.90 -24.08 9.77
C TRP A 342 -5.23 -25.28 9.09
N LEU A 343 -4.67 -25.11 7.90
CA LEU A 343 -3.95 -26.19 7.23
C LEU A 343 -2.68 -26.54 8.01
N PRO A 344 -2.41 -27.84 8.23
CA PRO A 344 -1.29 -28.32 9.06
C PRO A 344 0.04 -28.25 8.29
N THR A 345 0.41 -27.09 7.75
CA THR A 345 1.59 -26.92 6.89
C THR A 345 2.91 -27.30 7.57
N THR A 346 3.01 -27.12 8.89
CA THR A 346 4.21 -27.46 9.68
C THR A 346 4.19 -28.89 10.24
N LYS A 347 3.03 -29.55 10.23
CA LYS A 347 2.83 -30.84 10.93
C LYS A 347 2.63 -32.02 10.01
N MET A 348 2.12 -31.84 8.80
CA MET A 348 1.81 -32.93 7.88
C MET A 348 3.04 -33.34 7.08
N CYS A 349 3.31 -34.63 7.02
CA CYS A 349 4.32 -35.18 6.13
C CYS A 349 3.85 -35.16 4.67
N PRO A 350 4.59 -34.55 3.73
CA PRO A 350 4.16 -34.52 2.33
C PRO A 350 4.29 -35.89 1.61
N VAL A 351 4.97 -36.86 2.23
CA VAL A 351 5.22 -38.17 1.64
C VAL A 351 4.14 -39.17 2.05
N CYS A 352 3.91 -39.33 3.35
CA CYS A 352 2.95 -40.33 3.87
C CYS A 352 1.63 -39.72 4.37
N GLY A 353 1.51 -38.38 4.44
CA GLY A 353 0.29 -37.74 4.91
C GLY A 353 0.11 -37.70 6.43
N THR A 354 0.97 -38.39 7.21
CA THR A 354 0.87 -38.42 8.67
C THR A 354 1.03 -37.03 9.27
N VAL A 355 0.21 -36.70 10.26
CA VAL A 355 0.28 -35.43 10.98
C VAL A 355 0.99 -35.63 12.31
N ASN A 356 2.22 -35.14 12.41
CA ASN A 356 3.05 -35.25 13.61
C ASN A 356 2.97 -33.99 14.45
N ALA A 357 2.98 -34.13 15.76
CA ALA A 357 3.16 -33.00 16.65
C ALA A 357 4.62 -32.55 16.59
N ILE A 358 4.85 -31.26 16.32
CA ILE A 358 6.19 -30.65 16.33
C ILE A 358 6.18 -29.45 17.27
N GLY A 359 7.16 -29.37 18.16
CA GLY A 359 7.35 -28.27 19.11
C GLY A 359 7.79 -26.97 18.43
N LEU A 360 7.60 -25.82 19.09
CA LEU A 360 8.05 -24.53 18.57
C LEU A 360 9.57 -24.38 18.57
N ASP A 361 10.25 -25.10 19.43
CA ASP A 361 11.71 -25.18 19.60
C ASP A 361 12.37 -26.08 18.56
N GLU A 362 11.65 -27.09 18.06
CA GLU A 362 12.15 -27.99 17.04
C GLU A 362 12.33 -27.28 15.71
N ARG A 363 13.52 -27.42 15.12
CA ARG A 363 13.89 -26.75 13.88
C ARG A 363 13.92 -27.66 12.66
N THR A 364 13.85 -28.96 12.88
CA THR A 364 13.84 -29.98 11.83
C THR A 364 12.57 -30.81 11.98
N TYR A 365 11.82 -30.94 10.91
CA TYR A 365 10.70 -31.87 10.83
C TYR A 365 11.24 -33.25 10.51
N GLN A 366 10.81 -34.27 11.27
CA GLN A 366 11.14 -35.66 11.05
C GLN A 366 9.86 -36.51 11.05
N CYS A 367 9.80 -37.52 10.20
CA CYS A 367 8.69 -38.46 10.12
C CYS A 367 9.21 -39.89 10.11
N ASP A 368 8.45 -40.79 10.71
CA ASP A 368 8.78 -42.23 10.78
C ASP A 368 8.93 -42.87 9.39
N CYS A 369 8.36 -42.28 8.35
CA CYS A 369 8.57 -42.71 6.96
C CYS A 369 9.97 -42.37 6.39
N GLY A 370 10.87 -41.80 7.20
CA GLY A 370 12.22 -41.37 6.79
C GLY A 370 12.33 -39.97 6.21
N TYR A 371 11.20 -39.24 6.03
CA TYR A 371 11.24 -37.87 5.55
C TYR A 371 11.77 -36.92 6.63
N SER A 372 12.78 -36.11 6.29
CA SER A 372 13.35 -35.10 7.18
C SER A 372 13.71 -33.84 6.41
N LYS A 373 13.31 -32.67 6.92
CA LYS A 373 13.66 -31.33 6.37
C LYS A 373 13.65 -30.23 7.43
N PRO A 374 14.39 -29.13 7.23
CA PRO A 374 14.24 -27.92 8.04
C PRO A 374 12.77 -27.48 8.08
N ARG A 375 12.24 -27.17 9.27
CA ARG A 375 10.81 -26.93 9.50
C ARG A 375 10.23 -25.82 8.60
N ASP A 376 10.94 -24.70 8.46
CA ASP A 376 10.46 -23.58 7.66
C ASP A 376 10.39 -23.94 6.17
N TRP A 377 11.37 -24.71 5.68
CA TRP A 377 11.37 -25.23 4.31
C TRP A 377 10.29 -26.29 4.10
N HIS A 378 10.14 -27.21 5.04
CA HIS A 378 9.06 -28.20 5.06
C HIS A 378 7.67 -27.52 4.97
N SER A 379 7.44 -26.48 5.80
CA SER A 379 6.20 -25.71 5.77
C SER A 379 5.96 -25.06 4.41
N ALA A 380 6.98 -24.43 3.81
CA ALA A 380 6.86 -23.81 2.48
C ALA A 380 6.54 -24.85 1.38
N CYS A 381 7.11 -26.07 1.45
CA CYS A 381 6.76 -27.17 0.54
C CYS A 381 5.29 -27.60 0.71
N ASN A 382 4.81 -27.70 1.93
CA ASN A 382 3.42 -28.04 2.21
C ASN A 382 2.45 -26.94 1.77
N VAL A 383 2.83 -25.66 1.92
CA VAL A 383 2.05 -24.53 1.38
C VAL A 383 1.90 -24.67 -0.14
N LEU A 384 2.97 -25.03 -0.84
CA LEU A 384 2.90 -25.28 -2.28
C LEU A 384 2.02 -26.47 -2.61
N LEU A 385 2.19 -27.60 -1.92
CA LEU A 385 1.41 -28.83 -2.11
C LEU A 385 -0.10 -28.54 -1.93
N PHE A 386 -0.51 -27.98 -0.80
CA PHE A 386 -1.92 -27.65 -0.56
C PHE A 386 -2.48 -26.63 -1.56
N GLY A 387 -1.65 -25.66 -1.98
CA GLY A 387 -2.07 -24.66 -2.94
C GLY A 387 -2.33 -25.22 -4.33
N THR A 388 -1.48 -26.11 -4.79
CA THR A 388 -1.62 -26.75 -6.10
C THR A 388 -2.77 -27.74 -6.13
N THR A 389 -2.94 -28.56 -5.06
CA THR A 389 -4.05 -29.52 -4.94
C THR A 389 -5.41 -28.82 -4.92
N LYS A 390 -5.59 -27.79 -4.07
CA LYS A 390 -6.85 -27.03 -4.02
C LYS A 390 -7.17 -26.33 -5.32
N ARG A 391 -6.18 -25.84 -6.05
CA ARG A 391 -6.40 -25.23 -7.35
C ARG A 391 -6.87 -26.25 -8.38
N ALA A 392 -6.35 -27.47 -8.35
CA ALA A 392 -6.80 -28.55 -9.21
C ALA A 392 -8.27 -28.91 -8.93
N GLU A 393 -8.64 -29.08 -7.66
CA GLU A 393 -10.03 -29.33 -7.25
C GLU A 393 -10.99 -28.23 -7.71
N CYS A 394 -10.61 -26.94 -7.58
CA CYS A 394 -11.43 -25.82 -8.05
C CYS A 394 -11.60 -25.84 -9.58
N VAL A 395 -10.59 -26.21 -10.33
CA VAL A 395 -10.64 -26.30 -11.81
C VAL A 395 -11.53 -27.48 -12.23
N GLU A 396 -11.47 -28.61 -11.54
CA GLU A 396 -12.32 -29.77 -11.81
C GLU A 396 -13.80 -29.46 -11.52
N HIS A 397 -14.12 -28.79 -10.41
CA HIS A 397 -15.47 -28.33 -10.12
C HIS A 397 -16.03 -27.34 -11.14
N ALA A 398 -15.24 -26.35 -11.53
CA ALA A 398 -15.64 -25.37 -12.56
C ALA A 398 -15.88 -26.06 -13.92
N SER A 399 -15.07 -27.06 -14.26
CA SER A 399 -15.23 -27.84 -15.48
C SER A 399 -16.48 -28.72 -15.44
N ALA A 400 -16.80 -29.27 -14.27
CA ALA A 400 -18.02 -30.09 -14.06
C ALA A 400 -19.29 -29.21 -14.13
N GLU A 401 -19.27 -27.99 -13.56
CA GLU A 401 -20.39 -27.04 -13.65
C GLU A 401 -20.63 -26.57 -15.10
N VAL A 402 -19.56 -26.30 -15.87
CA VAL A 402 -19.67 -25.96 -17.29
C VAL A 402 -20.17 -27.12 -18.12
N ALA A 403 -19.76 -28.37 -17.82
CA ALA A 403 -20.23 -29.55 -18.50
C ALA A 403 -21.72 -29.87 -18.19
N SER A 404 -22.18 -29.55 -16.99
CA SER A 404 -23.60 -29.76 -16.60
C SER A 404 -24.54 -28.66 -17.16
N SER A 405 -24.01 -27.54 -17.58
CA SER A 405 -24.78 -26.42 -18.18
C SER A 405 -24.84 -26.42 -19.69
N MET A 406 -24.19 -27.39 -20.38
CA MET A 406 -24.29 -27.53 -21.83
C MET A 406 -25.44 -28.45 -22.23
N PRO A 407 -26.27 -28.07 -23.21
CA PRO A 407 -27.30 -28.93 -23.74
C PRO A 407 -26.66 -30.18 -24.37
N SER A 408 -27.21 -31.33 -24.08
CA SER A 408 -26.79 -32.66 -24.57
C SER A 408 -26.73 -32.72 -26.10
N GLY A 409 -25.55 -32.56 -26.66
CA GLY A 409 -25.38 -32.65 -28.11
C GLY A 409 -24.00 -32.20 -28.63
N SER A 410 -22.90 -32.71 -28.10
CA SER A 410 -21.63 -32.81 -28.81
C SER A 410 -20.69 -33.79 -28.14
N THR A 411 -20.62 -34.96 -28.71
CA THR A 411 -19.61 -35.99 -28.43
C THR A 411 -18.26 -35.56 -28.92
N GLY A 412 -17.27 -35.58 -28.03
CA GLY A 412 -15.86 -35.51 -28.41
C GLY A 412 -14.98 -34.63 -27.57
N PHE A 413 -14.66 -35.07 -26.35
CA PHE A 413 -13.43 -34.62 -25.71
C PHE A 413 -12.70 -35.81 -25.09
N ALA A 414 -11.43 -35.93 -25.48
CA ALA A 414 -10.53 -36.98 -25.03
C ALA A 414 -10.32 -36.90 -23.52
N GLN A 415 -10.40 -38.04 -22.86
CA GLN A 415 -10.08 -38.23 -21.45
C GLN A 415 -8.65 -37.81 -21.17
N ALA A 416 -8.47 -36.80 -20.32
CA ALA A 416 -7.17 -36.45 -19.77
C ALA A 416 -6.78 -37.53 -18.74
N ALA A 417 -5.64 -38.20 -18.95
CA ALA A 417 -5.06 -39.19 -18.07
C ALA A 417 -4.71 -38.57 -16.69
N PRO A 418 -4.83 -39.33 -15.58
CA PRO A 418 -4.55 -38.83 -14.25
C PRO A 418 -3.08 -38.49 -14.06
N LEU A 419 -2.83 -37.32 -13.50
CA LEU A 419 -1.51 -36.74 -13.18
C LEU A 419 -0.79 -37.53 -12.05
N LYS A 420 -0.35 -38.76 -12.32
CA LYS A 420 0.55 -39.52 -11.44
C LYS A 420 2.03 -39.28 -11.73
N ARG A 421 2.41 -38.48 -12.71
CA ARG A 421 3.81 -38.40 -13.19
C ARG A 421 4.67 -37.27 -12.67
N ASN A 422 4.20 -36.37 -11.81
CA ASN A 422 5.03 -35.24 -11.34
C ASN A 422 5.58 -35.38 -9.92
N LEU A 423 5.47 -36.56 -9.28
CA LEU A 423 6.09 -36.81 -7.97
C LEU A 423 7.55 -37.32 -8.08
N GLU A 424 8.01 -37.74 -9.25
CA GLU A 424 9.38 -38.25 -9.42
C GLU A 424 10.43 -37.16 -9.74
N ALA A 425 10.03 -35.96 -10.15
CA ALA A 425 10.99 -34.90 -10.49
C ALA A 425 11.58 -34.14 -9.27
N HIS A 426 11.17 -34.47 -8.04
CA HIS A 426 11.72 -33.87 -6.82
C HIS A 426 12.51 -34.85 -5.93
N ARG A 427 12.98 -35.96 -6.49
CA ARG A 427 13.85 -36.96 -5.81
C ARG A 427 15.32 -36.77 -6.07
N LEU A 428 15.79 -35.60 -6.47
CA LEU A 428 17.23 -35.27 -6.53
C LEU A 428 17.51 -34.04 -5.66
#